data_d14ccfb556e53117acac0806533ce7c7
#
_entry.id   d14ccfb556e53117acac0806533ce7c7
#
_cell.length_a   1.000
_cell.length_b   1.000
_cell.length_c   1.000
_cell.angle_alpha   90.00
_cell.angle_beta   90.00
_cell.angle_gamma   90.00
#
_symmetry.space_group_name_H-M   'P 1'
#
loop_
_entity.id
_entity.type
_entity.pdbx_description
1 polymer ?
#
loop_
_entity_poly.entity_id
_entity_poly.type
_entity_poly.pdbx_seq_one_letter_code
_entity_poly.pdbx_strand_id
1 'polypeptide(L)'
;MTQMAENPWAGKKVMITGACGTVGKELLHQILALGPAEIVGIDNNEAGIFYLRQEVPDNVHLYICDVRDRDRLFLRAHGVDIVMHAAAYKN
;
A
#
# COMPACT_ATOMS: atom_id res chain seq x y z
N MET A 1 -26.55 -19.95 -10.27
CA MET A 1 -26.04 -19.02 -9.26
C MET A 1 -24.62 -18.64 -9.55
N THR A 2 -24.36 -17.43 -9.35
CA THR A 2 -23.02 -16.94 -9.60
C THR A 2 -22.10 -17.37 -8.48
N GLN A 3 -21.00 -17.95 -8.86
CA GLN A 3 -19.97 -18.27 -7.91
C GLN A 3 -19.34 -16.97 -7.43
N MET A 4 -19.38 -16.73 -6.15
CA MET A 4 -18.70 -15.60 -5.58
C MET A 4 -17.20 -15.85 -5.69
N ALA A 5 -16.53 -15.01 -6.42
CA ALA A 5 -15.09 -15.10 -6.46
C ALA A 5 -14.56 -14.81 -5.06
N GLU A 6 -13.62 -15.59 -4.63
CA GLU A 6 -12.96 -15.30 -3.37
C GLU A 6 -12.27 -13.96 -3.48
N ASN A 7 -12.41 -13.18 -2.43
CA ASN A 7 -11.72 -11.91 -2.35
C ASN A 7 -10.46 -12.10 -1.50
N PRO A 8 -9.29 -12.27 -2.15
CA PRO A 8 -8.07 -12.54 -1.41
C PRO A 8 -7.60 -11.36 -0.57
N TRP A 9 -8.18 -10.19 -0.77
CA TRP A 9 -7.79 -8.97 -0.05
C TRP A 9 -8.56 -8.78 1.24
N ALA A 10 -9.73 -9.40 1.36
CA ALA A 10 -10.61 -9.20 2.50
C ALA A 10 -9.94 -9.63 3.80
N GLY A 11 -9.90 -8.72 4.77
CA GLY A 11 -9.32 -8.99 6.07
C GLY A 11 -7.80 -9.07 6.10
N LYS A 12 -7.14 -8.77 5.00
CA LYS A 12 -5.68 -8.86 4.90
C LYS A 12 -5.02 -7.54 5.19
N LYS A 13 -3.77 -7.60 5.60
CA LYS A 13 -2.91 -6.44 5.72
C LYS A 13 -2.04 -6.38 4.46
N VAL A 14 -2.18 -5.32 3.71
CA VAL A 14 -1.54 -5.19 2.39
C VAL A 14 -0.53 -4.06 2.45
N MET A 15 0.67 -4.30 1.95
CA MET A 15 1.67 -3.24 1.80
C MET A 15 1.78 -2.87 0.33
N ILE A 16 1.81 -1.57 0.06
CA ILE A 16 2.03 -1.06 -1.29
C ILE A 16 3.28 -0.19 -1.27
N THR A 17 4.29 -0.58 -2.05
CA THR A 17 5.49 0.24 -2.22
C THR A 17 5.29 1.17 -3.39
N GLY A 18 5.82 2.38 -3.30
CA GLY A 18 5.61 3.38 -4.34
C GLY A 18 4.18 3.92 -4.33
N ALA A 19 3.59 4.06 -3.15
CA ALA A 19 2.18 4.38 -2.98
C ALA A 19 1.77 5.74 -3.56
N CYS A 20 2.71 6.66 -3.69
CA CYS A 20 2.42 8.00 -4.21
C CYS A 20 2.57 8.11 -5.72
N GLY A 21 3.15 7.09 -6.36
CA GLY A 21 3.29 7.08 -7.82
C GLY A 21 1.97 6.81 -8.50
N THR A 22 1.93 7.00 -9.81
CA THR A 22 0.71 6.82 -10.59
C THR A 22 0.14 5.41 -10.42
N VAL A 23 0.98 4.40 -10.56
CA VAL A 23 0.53 3.01 -10.43
C VAL A 23 0.20 2.67 -8.98
N GLY A 24 1.05 3.07 -8.04
CA GLY A 24 0.85 2.74 -6.63
C GLY A 24 -0.41 3.35 -6.07
N LYS A 25 -0.67 4.61 -6.40
CA LYS A 25 -1.86 5.30 -5.94
C LYS A 25 -3.13 4.66 -6.50
N GLU A 26 -3.11 4.28 -7.75
CA GLU A 26 -4.25 3.61 -8.37
C GLU A 26 -4.48 2.24 -7.73
N LEU A 27 -3.42 1.47 -7.49
CA LEU A 27 -3.52 0.19 -6.80
C LEU A 27 -4.10 0.37 -5.41
N LEU A 28 -3.65 1.38 -4.69
CA LEU A 28 -4.14 1.65 -3.35
C LEU A 28 -5.65 1.84 -3.35
N HIS A 29 -6.16 2.66 -4.25
CA HIS A 29 -7.59 2.92 -4.32
C HIS A 29 -8.38 1.67 -4.72
N GLN A 30 -7.88 0.91 -5.68
CA GLN A 30 -8.56 -0.31 -6.11
C GLN A 30 -8.58 -1.37 -5.00
N ILE A 31 -7.46 -1.55 -4.32
CA ILE A 31 -7.37 -2.54 -3.25
C ILE A 31 -8.22 -2.12 -2.06
N LEU A 32 -8.21 -0.83 -1.75
CA LEU A 32 -9.02 -0.31 -0.65
C LEU A 32 -10.50 -0.64 -0.83
N ALA A 33 -10.98 -0.58 -2.07
CA ALA A 33 -12.38 -0.90 -2.38
C ALA A 33 -12.69 -2.39 -2.17
N LEU A 34 -11.68 -3.24 -2.07
CA LEU A 34 -11.86 -4.67 -1.89
C LEU A 34 -11.92 -5.10 -0.41
N GLY A 35 -11.84 -4.15 0.51
CA GLY A 35 -12.07 -4.41 1.93
C GLY A 35 -10.94 -5.06 2.69
N PRO A 36 -9.67 -4.66 2.49
CA PRO A 36 -8.59 -5.17 3.34
C PRO A 36 -8.76 -4.69 4.78
N ALA A 37 -8.15 -5.38 5.72
CA ALA A 37 -8.16 -4.93 7.11
C ALA A 37 -7.38 -3.63 7.25
N GLU A 38 -6.21 -3.58 6.62
CA GLU A 38 -5.43 -2.34 6.59
C GLU A 38 -4.47 -2.34 5.40
N ILE A 39 -4.08 -1.15 5.00
CA ILE A 39 -3.08 -0.94 3.96
C ILE A 39 -1.93 -0.15 4.55
N VAL A 40 -0.70 -0.60 4.28
CA VAL A 40 0.51 0.13 4.61
C VAL A 40 1.10 0.62 3.29
N GLY A 41 1.09 1.92 3.07
CA GLY A 41 1.67 2.50 1.88
C GLY A 41 3.00 3.14 2.21
N ILE A 42 4.01 2.88 1.41
CA ILE A 42 5.33 3.49 1.61
C ILE A 42 5.80 4.16 0.33
N ASP A 43 6.49 5.27 0.52
CA ASP A 43 7.07 6.03 -0.57
C ASP A 43 8.13 6.95 0.01
N ASN A 44 9.15 7.27 -0.76
CA ASN A 44 10.17 8.22 -0.31
C ASN A 44 9.79 9.67 -0.65
N ASN A 45 8.65 9.88 -1.29
CA ASN A 45 8.17 11.21 -1.65
C ASN A 45 7.39 11.81 -0.48
N GLU A 46 8.07 12.65 0.30
CA GLU A 46 7.48 13.25 1.49
C GLU A 46 6.22 14.06 1.19
N ALA A 47 6.27 14.89 0.17
CA ALA A 47 5.12 15.71 -0.21
C ALA A 47 3.96 14.83 -0.68
N GLY A 48 4.27 13.78 -1.45
CA GLY A 48 3.25 12.85 -1.92
C GLY A 48 2.54 12.15 -0.78
N ILE A 49 3.30 11.71 0.22
CA ILE A 49 2.72 11.08 1.41
C ILE A 49 1.80 12.07 2.14
N PHE A 50 2.24 13.32 2.28
CA PHE A 50 1.44 14.34 2.95
C PHE A 50 0.07 14.50 2.27
N TYR A 51 0.06 14.64 0.95
CA TYR A 51 -1.18 14.82 0.22
C TYR A 51 -2.03 13.56 0.20
N LEU A 52 -1.40 12.40 0.05
CA LEU A 52 -2.15 11.15 0.00
C LEU A 52 -2.85 10.85 1.33
N ARG A 53 -2.25 11.22 2.45
CA ARG A 53 -2.87 11.04 3.76
C ARG A 53 -4.23 11.70 3.86
N GLN A 54 -4.45 12.77 3.12
CA GLN A 54 -5.70 13.51 3.16
C GLN A 54 -6.80 12.84 2.35
N GLU A 55 -6.44 11.85 1.52
CA GLU A 55 -7.37 11.18 0.63
C GLU A 55 -7.80 9.79 1.12
N VAL A 56 -7.21 9.30 2.20
CA VAL A 56 -7.39 7.90 2.61
C VAL A 56 -8.02 7.80 3.99
N PRO A 57 -8.73 6.70 4.25
CA PRO A 57 -9.34 6.46 5.56
C PRO A 57 -8.33 5.98 6.60
N ASP A 58 -8.80 5.80 7.83
CA ASP A 58 -7.96 5.51 8.98
C ASP A 58 -7.25 4.16 8.90
N ASN A 59 -7.74 3.22 8.11
CA ASN A 59 -7.10 1.92 7.99
C ASN A 59 -5.97 1.92 6.96
N VAL A 60 -5.65 3.06 6.39
CA VAL A 60 -4.49 3.21 5.50
C VAL A 60 -3.42 3.98 6.25
N HIS A 61 -2.28 3.35 6.43
CA HIS A 61 -1.13 3.93 7.14
C HIS A 61 -0.03 4.21 6.13
N LEU A 62 0.39 5.45 6.06
CA LEU A 62 1.37 5.89 5.06
C LEU A 62 2.65 6.33 5.75
N TYR A 63 3.77 5.84 5.25
CA TYR A 63 5.08 6.11 5.83
C TYR A 63 6.06 6.55 4.77
N ILE A 64 6.89 7.51 5.14
CA ILE A 64 8.01 7.93 4.30
C ILE A 64 9.10 6.89 4.49
N CYS A 65 9.38 6.12 3.43
CA CYS A 65 10.34 5.04 3.52
C CYS A 65 10.90 4.77 2.13
N ASP A 66 12.22 4.66 2.05
CA ASP A 66 12.90 4.25 0.82
C ASP A 66 12.95 2.73 0.80
N VAL A 67 12.51 2.11 -0.30
CA VAL A 67 12.51 0.64 -0.42
C VAL A 67 13.91 0.04 -0.31
N ARG A 68 14.95 0.85 -0.49
CA ARG A 68 16.33 0.39 -0.33
C ARG A 68 16.76 0.34 1.13
N ASP A 69 16.01 0.96 2.02
CA ASP A 69 16.28 0.92 3.46
C ASP A 69 15.63 -0.34 4.03
N ARG A 70 16.41 -1.41 4.02
CA ARG A 70 15.91 -2.74 4.35
C ARG A 70 15.35 -2.83 5.77
N ASP A 71 16.01 -2.20 6.73
CA ASP A 71 15.58 -2.28 8.12
C ASP A 71 14.24 -1.59 8.33
N ARG A 72 14.06 -0.41 7.75
CA ARG A 72 12.80 0.31 7.85
C ARG A 72 11.69 -0.41 7.10
N LEU A 73 12.01 -0.91 5.92
CA LEU A 73 11.04 -1.64 5.12
C LEU A 73 10.55 -2.87 5.88
N PHE A 74 11.48 -3.61 6.46
CA PHE A 74 11.17 -4.81 7.22
C PHE A 74 10.28 -4.49 8.42
N LEU A 75 10.58 -3.39 9.10
CA LEU A 75 9.79 -2.94 10.24
C LEU A 75 8.35 -2.65 9.82
N ARG A 76 8.17 -1.94 8.71
CA ARG A 76 6.82 -1.60 8.22
C ARG A 76 6.08 -2.80 7.66
N ALA A 77 6.79 -3.84 7.27
CA ALA A 77 6.20 -5.06 6.72
C ALA A 77 5.71 -6.03 7.79
N HIS A 78 5.88 -5.70 9.06
CA HIS A 78 5.47 -6.59 10.14
C HIS A 78 3.97 -6.90 10.07
N GLY A 79 3.65 -8.18 10.04
CA GLY A 79 2.25 -8.61 9.97
C GLY A 79 1.59 -8.46 8.60
N VAL A 80 2.35 -8.06 7.59
CA VAL A 80 1.82 -7.89 6.24
C VAL A 80 1.59 -9.26 5.60
N ASP A 81 0.42 -9.41 5.02
CA ASP A 81 0.04 -10.65 4.33
C ASP A 81 0.38 -10.60 2.84
N ILE A 82 0.24 -9.44 2.23
CA ILE A 82 0.41 -9.27 0.78
C ILE A 82 1.23 -8.02 0.51
N VAL A 83 2.21 -8.12 -0.37
CA VAL A 83 3.01 -6.96 -0.81
C VAL A 83 2.76 -6.71 -2.29
N MET A 84 2.39 -5.48 -2.60
CA MET A 84 2.27 -5.01 -3.97
C MET A 84 3.37 -3.99 -4.22
N HIS A 85 4.31 -4.35 -5.06
CA HIS A 85 5.50 -3.54 -5.29
C HIS A 85 5.31 -2.68 -6.54
N ALA A 86 4.92 -1.44 -6.34
CA ALA A 86 4.66 -0.50 -7.42
C ALA A 86 5.74 0.57 -7.55
N ALA A 87 6.79 0.49 -6.73
CA ALA A 87 7.89 1.44 -6.83
C ALA A 87 8.58 1.30 -8.18
N ALA A 88 8.72 2.41 -8.88
CA ALA A 88 9.38 2.41 -10.18
C ALA A 88 10.89 2.37 -9.99
N TYR A 89 11.55 1.56 -10.78
CA TYR A 89 13.00 1.56 -10.85
C TYR A 89 13.40 2.37 -12.06
N LYS A 90 14.19 3.38 -11.80
CA LYS A 90 14.71 4.20 -12.87
C LYS A 90 16.13 3.79 -13.18
N ASN A 91 16.39 3.68 -14.44
CA ASN A 91 17.73 3.36 -14.91
C ASN A 91 18.51 4.61 -15.19
#